data_3951b945aef52a7440fb02b84894886b
#
_entry.id   3951b945aef52a7440fb02b84894886b
#
_cell.length_a   1.000
_cell.length_b   1.000
_cell.length_c   1.000
_cell.angle_alpha   90.00
_cell.angle_beta   90.00
_cell.angle_gamma   90.00
#
_symmetry.space_group_name_H-M   'P 1'
#
loop_
_entity.id
_entity.type
_entity.pdbx_description
1 polymer ?
#
loop_
_entity_poly.entity_id
_entity_poly.type
_entity_poly.pdbx_seq_one_letter_code
_entity_poly.pdbx_strand_id
1 'polypeptide(L)'
;MAFEGLGRIGQIHVSVADVDRSVTFYRDVLGISFLFAVPGQQMAFFDCDGVRLYLGVPESEEFRSKSTIYFSVEDIDAAYEELRERGVPFRGAPHLINKTESSELWMTFFTDPDGNNLALMAERPMSQVVG
;
A
#
# COMPACT_ATOMS: atom_id res chain seq x y z
N MET A 1 4.37 33.59 3.77
CA MET A 1 5.16 32.80 2.80
C MET A 1 4.37 32.57 1.53
N ALA A 2 5.03 32.63 0.42
CA ALA A 2 4.38 32.43 -0.87
C ALA A 2 4.05 30.95 -1.08
N PHE A 3 2.93 30.70 -1.72
CA PHE A 3 2.56 29.35 -2.13
C PHE A 3 3.39 28.96 -3.38
N GLU A 4 4.10 27.86 -3.29
CA GLU A 4 4.99 27.40 -4.37
C GLU A 4 4.46 26.15 -5.09
N GLY A 5 3.20 25.77 -4.85
CA GLY A 5 2.60 24.60 -5.43
C GLY A 5 2.43 23.47 -4.41
N LEU A 6 1.64 22.46 -4.78
CA LEU A 6 1.43 21.28 -3.93
C LEU A 6 2.61 20.32 -4.10
N GLY A 7 3.04 19.72 -3.01
CA GLY A 7 4.15 18.78 -3.01
C GLY A 7 3.79 17.49 -2.29
N ARG A 8 4.16 17.42 -1.01
CA ARG A 8 4.00 16.20 -0.23
C ARG A 8 2.53 15.83 -0.01
N ILE A 9 2.22 14.54 -0.22
CA ILE A 9 0.92 13.97 0.16
C ILE A 9 0.95 13.72 1.66
N GLY A 10 -0.01 14.29 2.39
CA GLY A 10 -0.08 14.12 3.84
C GLY A 10 -0.86 12.90 4.29
N GLN A 11 -1.91 12.54 3.55
CA GLN A 11 -2.80 11.46 3.94
C GLN A 11 -3.49 10.85 2.73
N ILE A 12 -3.68 9.53 2.78
CA ILE A 12 -4.43 8.78 1.77
C ILE A 12 -5.53 8.01 2.48
N HIS A 13 -6.75 8.09 1.97
CA HIS A 13 -7.90 7.35 2.49
C HIS A 13 -8.11 6.05 1.75
N VAL A 14 -8.33 4.97 2.50
CA VAL A 14 -8.76 3.68 1.96
C VAL A 14 -10.09 3.32 2.63
N SER A 15 -11.11 3.09 1.81
CA SER A 15 -12.44 2.74 2.30
C SER A 15 -12.50 1.29 2.71
N VAL A 16 -13.02 1.04 3.92
CA VAL A 16 -13.16 -0.31 4.45
C VAL A 16 -14.56 -0.46 5.05
N ALA A 17 -15.02 -1.71 5.16
CA ALA A 17 -16.33 -1.99 5.75
C ALA A 17 -16.23 -2.21 7.26
N ASP A 18 -15.14 -2.81 7.72
CA ASP A 18 -14.91 -3.16 9.13
C ASP A 18 -13.51 -2.72 9.51
N VAL A 19 -13.42 -1.64 10.28
CA VAL A 19 -12.12 -1.06 10.64
C VAL A 19 -11.28 -2.03 11.46
N ASP A 20 -11.86 -2.75 12.41
CA ASP A 20 -11.10 -3.68 13.26
C ASP A 20 -10.47 -4.80 12.43
N ARG A 21 -11.21 -5.36 11.50
CA ARG A 21 -10.68 -6.39 10.58
C ARG A 21 -9.56 -5.82 9.72
N SER A 22 -9.75 -4.61 9.22
CA SER A 22 -8.77 -3.97 8.37
C SER A 22 -7.50 -3.60 9.13
N VAL A 23 -7.63 -3.15 10.39
CA VAL A 23 -6.46 -2.89 11.23
C VAL A 23 -5.63 -4.14 11.40
N THR A 24 -6.26 -5.28 11.65
CA THR A 24 -5.55 -6.55 11.78
C THR A 24 -4.75 -6.87 10.51
N PHE A 25 -5.37 -6.68 9.35
CA PHE A 25 -4.69 -6.94 8.08
C PHE A 25 -3.52 -5.98 7.85
N TYR A 26 -3.76 -4.68 7.97
CA TYR A 26 -2.72 -3.69 7.66
C TYR A 26 -1.59 -3.68 8.69
N ARG A 27 -1.91 -3.85 9.96
CA ARG A 27 -0.92 -3.87 11.05
C ARG A 27 -0.18 -5.21 11.13
N ASP A 28 -0.92 -6.32 11.22
CA ASP A 28 -0.35 -7.62 11.55
C ASP A 28 0.11 -8.41 10.33
N VAL A 29 -0.60 -8.32 9.22
CA VAL A 29 -0.24 -9.04 7.99
C VAL A 29 0.73 -8.23 7.16
N LEU A 30 0.40 -6.97 6.86
CA LEU A 30 1.28 -6.11 6.05
C LEU A 30 2.41 -5.47 6.85
N GLY A 31 2.27 -5.38 8.17
CA GLY A 31 3.33 -4.83 9.01
C GLY A 31 3.47 -3.31 8.93
N ILE A 32 2.41 -2.60 8.56
CA ILE A 32 2.45 -1.15 8.51
C ILE A 32 2.34 -0.59 9.92
N SER A 33 3.09 0.47 10.22
CA SER A 33 3.14 1.07 11.54
C SER A 33 1.79 1.67 11.93
N PHE A 34 1.13 1.08 12.94
CA PHE A 34 -0.15 1.55 13.43
C PHE A 34 0.03 2.77 14.34
N LEU A 35 -0.76 3.82 14.11
CA LEU A 35 -0.73 5.02 14.94
C LEU A 35 -1.81 5.00 16.00
N PHE A 36 -3.08 5.02 15.58
CA PHE A 36 -4.21 4.99 16.50
C PHE A 36 -5.52 4.71 15.78
N ALA A 37 -6.53 4.30 16.53
CA ALA A 37 -7.91 4.23 16.08
C ALA A 37 -8.73 5.21 16.91
N VAL A 38 -9.81 5.75 16.32
CA VAL A 38 -10.68 6.67 17.04
C VAL A 38 -11.86 5.89 17.60
N PRO A 39 -11.98 5.76 18.94
CA PRO A 39 -13.06 4.98 19.54
C PRO A 39 -14.43 5.49 19.11
N GLY A 40 -15.31 4.56 18.70
CA GLY A 40 -16.67 4.89 18.31
C GLY A 40 -16.84 5.54 16.95
N GLN A 41 -15.75 5.68 16.17
CA GLN A 41 -15.81 6.36 14.89
C GLN A 41 -15.13 5.53 13.80
N GLN A 42 -15.32 4.45 13.50
CA GLN A 42 -14.89 3.64 12.34
C GLN A 42 -13.71 4.27 11.57
N MET A 43 -12.63 4.61 12.29
CA MET A 43 -11.44 5.25 11.73
C MET A 43 -10.18 4.68 12.37
N ALA A 44 -9.15 4.43 11.55
CA ALA A 44 -7.83 4.02 12.03
C ALA A 44 -6.76 4.67 11.17
N PHE A 45 -5.60 4.93 11.77
CA PHE A 45 -4.52 5.66 11.11
C PHE A 45 -3.20 4.91 11.24
N PHE A 46 -2.44 4.92 10.15
CA PHE A 46 -1.14 4.28 10.04
C PHE A 46 -0.12 5.27 9.50
N ASP A 47 1.15 5.00 9.77
CA ASP A 47 2.24 5.77 9.19
C ASP A 47 2.93 4.96 8.10
N CYS A 48 2.94 5.52 6.88
CA CYS A 48 3.64 4.95 5.74
C CYS A 48 4.79 5.87 5.40
N ASP A 49 5.86 5.79 6.19
CA ASP A 49 7.07 6.58 5.99
C ASP A 49 6.77 8.08 5.84
N GLY A 50 5.96 8.60 6.77
CA GLY A 50 5.61 10.01 6.79
C GLY A 50 4.31 10.38 6.08
N VAL A 51 3.74 9.48 5.29
CA VAL A 51 2.41 9.66 4.70
C VAL A 51 1.41 8.89 5.55
N ARG A 52 0.37 9.57 6.03
CA ARG A 52 -0.64 8.92 6.87
C ARG A 52 -1.59 8.10 6.00
N LEU A 53 -1.80 6.87 6.38
CA LEU A 53 -2.83 6.03 5.75
C LEU A 53 -4.04 6.00 6.67
N TYR A 54 -5.20 6.40 6.15
CA TYR A 54 -6.44 6.47 6.91
C TYR A 54 -7.41 5.39 6.42
N LEU A 55 -7.71 4.42 7.29
CA LEU A 55 -8.73 3.41 7.01
C LEU A 55 -10.04 3.89 7.63
N GLY A 56 -11.09 3.94 6.86
CA GLY A 56 -12.36 4.41 7.37
C GLY A 56 -13.54 3.92 6.56
N VAL A 57 -14.70 3.84 7.23
CA VAL A 57 -15.97 3.56 6.54
C VAL A 57 -16.41 4.87 5.88
N PRO A 58 -16.59 4.90 4.56
CA PRO A 58 -16.96 6.15 3.90
C PRO A 58 -18.36 6.61 4.30
N GLU A 59 -18.51 7.93 4.46
CA GLU A 59 -19.81 8.52 4.84
C GLU A 59 -20.84 8.36 3.72
N SER A 60 -20.38 8.33 2.47
CA SER A 60 -21.23 8.15 1.30
C SER A 60 -20.39 7.62 0.16
N GLU A 61 -21.06 7.23 -0.92
CA GLU A 61 -20.38 6.69 -2.11
C GLU A 61 -19.42 7.71 -2.73
N GLU A 62 -19.69 9.00 -2.57
CA GLU A 62 -18.83 10.07 -3.05
C GLU A 62 -17.42 10.00 -2.43
N PHE A 63 -17.32 9.58 -1.17
CA PHE A 63 -16.05 9.51 -0.46
C PHE A 63 -15.38 8.13 -0.50
N ARG A 64 -15.94 7.18 -1.24
CA ARG A 64 -15.34 5.85 -1.39
C ARG A 64 -14.08 5.93 -2.21
N SER A 65 -12.99 5.38 -1.67
CA SER A 65 -11.70 5.38 -2.35
C SER A 65 -11.71 4.38 -3.52
N LYS A 66 -10.98 4.73 -4.59
CA LYS A 66 -10.87 3.88 -5.78
C LYS A 66 -9.44 3.78 -6.29
N SER A 67 -8.51 4.45 -5.63
CA SER A 67 -7.11 4.45 -6.07
C SER A 67 -6.39 3.19 -5.62
N THR A 68 -5.43 2.75 -6.42
CA THR A 68 -4.51 1.69 -6.03
C THR A 68 -3.34 2.30 -5.31
N ILE A 69 -2.95 1.73 -4.18
CA ILE A 69 -1.76 2.18 -3.44
C ILE A 69 -0.61 1.23 -3.77
N TYR A 70 0.51 1.81 -4.18
CA TYR A 70 1.73 1.07 -4.51
C TYR A 70 2.74 1.25 -3.40
N PHE A 71 3.09 0.15 -2.73
CA PHE A 71 4.11 0.16 -1.69
C PHE A 71 5.46 -0.16 -2.29
N SER A 72 6.42 0.73 -2.06
CA SER A 72 7.78 0.54 -2.56
C SER A 72 8.55 -0.40 -1.63
N VAL A 73 9.15 -1.42 -2.19
CA VAL A 73 9.99 -2.37 -1.44
C VAL A 73 11.34 -2.52 -2.15
N GLU A 74 12.36 -2.88 -1.39
CA GLU A 74 13.70 -3.09 -1.98
C GLU A 74 13.80 -4.43 -2.70
N ASP A 75 13.28 -5.49 -2.08
CA ASP A 75 13.31 -6.84 -2.64
C ASP A 75 11.88 -7.33 -2.80
N ILE A 76 11.34 -7.17 -4.01
CA ILE A 76 9.94 -7.51 -4.28
C ILE A 76 9.69 -9.01 -4.23
N ASP A 77 10.67 -9.82 -4.59
CA ASP A 77 10.51 -11.27 -4.55
C ASP A 77 10.41 -11.77 -3.10
N ALA A 78 11.26 -11.25 -2.22
CA ALA A 78 11.22 -11.60 -0.81
C ALA A 78 9.93 -11.12 -0.16
N ALA A 79 9.50 -9.89 -0.45
CA ALA A 79 8.26 -9.33 0.08
C ALA A 79 7.06 -10.14 -0.39
N TYR A 80 7.02 -10.49 -1.68
CA TYR A 80 5.96 -11.30 -2.25
C TYR A 80 5.86 -12.67 -1.55
N GLU A 81 6.98 -13.37 -1.39
CA GLU A 81 6.98 -14.69 -0.77
C GLU A 81 6.53 -14.62 0.69
N GLU A 82 7.03 -13.66 1.45
CA GLU A 82 6.65 -13.50 2.85
C GLU A 82 5.17 -13.18 3.02
N LEU A 83 4.65 -12.24 2.24
CA LEU A 83 3.25 -11.87 2.32
C LEU A 83 2.33 -12.98 1.84
N ARG A 84 2.76 -13.72 0.81
CA ARG A 84 1.99 -14.86 0.33
C ARG A 84 1.88 -15.94 1.40
N GLU A 85 2.95 -16.19 2.15
CA GLU A 85 2.93 -17.13 3.28
C GLU A 85 2.00 -16.66 4.40
N ARG A 86 1.83 -15.35 4.55
CA ARG A 86 0.89 -14.77 5.51
C ARG A 86 -0.55 -14.77 5.02
N GLY A 87 -0.81 -15.32 3.84
CA GLY A 87 -2.16 -15.45 3.30
C GLY A 87 -2.63 -14.30 2.43
N VAL A 88 -1.75 -13.40 2.02
CA VAL A 88 -2.13 -12.29 1.15
C VAL A 88 -2.48 -12.83 -0.24
N PRO A 89 -3.67 -12.48 -0.78
CA PRO A 89 -4.12 -13.01 -2.07
C PRO A 89 -3.55 -12.19 -3.24
N PHE A 90 -2.38 -12.59 -3.73
CA PHE A 90 -1.79 -11.98 -4.92
C PHE A 90 -2.45 -12.47 -6.18
N ARG A 91 -2.57 -11.61 -7.18
CA ARG A 91 -3.11 -11.96 -8.50
C ARG A 91 -2.10 -12.68 -9.37
N GLY A 92 -0.82 -12.59 -9.02
CA GLY A 92 0.26 -13.26 -9.73
C GLY A 92 1.59 -12.89 -9.12
N ALA A 93 2.65 -13.54 -9.59
CA ALA A 93 4.01 -13.26 -9.14
C ALA A 93 4.49 -11.91 -9.66
N PRO A 94 5.54 -11.33 -9.04
CA PRO A 94 6.14 -10.11 -9.56
C PRO A 94 6.49 -10.22 -11.04
N HIS A 95 6.21 -9.18 -11.80
CA HIS A 95 6.48 -9.16 -13.24
C HIS A 95 7.09 -7.83 -13.65
N LEU A 96 7.86 -7.88 -14.73
CA LEU A 96 8.54 -6.70 -15.26
C LEU A 96 7.53 -5.79 -15.95
N ILE A 97 7.48 -4.53 -15.51
CA ILE A 97 6.62 -3.50 -16.08
C ILE A 97 7.36 -2.70 -17.13
N ASN A 98 8.58 -2.28 -16.80
CA ASN A 98 9.37 -1.43 -17.68
C ASN A 98 10.86 -1.64 -17.44
N LYS A 99 11.62 -1.55 -18.51
CA LYS A 99 13.06 -1.68 -18.46
C LYS A 99 13.69 -0.50 -19.21
N THR A 100 14.64 0.16 -18.56
CA THR A 100 15.45 1.21 -19.17
C THR A 100 16.89 0.76 -19.16
N GLU A 101 17.78 1.61 -19.67
CA GLU A 101 19.23 1.31 -19.62
C GLU A 101 19.77 1.30 -18.19
N SER A 102 19.09 2.00 -17.27
CA SER A 102 19.58 2.19 -15.91
C SER A 102 18.81 1.40 -14.85
N SER A 103 17.61 0.89 -15.15
CA SER A 103 16.81 0.23 -14.14
C SER A 103 15.72 -0.66 -14.72
N GLU A 104 15.14 -1.50 -13.84
CA GLU A 104 13.95 -2.29 -14.13
C GLU A 104 12.89 -1.99 -13.08
N LEU A 105 11.63 -1.78 -13.52
CA LEU A 105 10.48 -1.59 -12.64
C LEU A 105 9.68 -2.89 -12.60
N TRP A 106 9.48 -3.41 -11.40
CA TRP A 106 8.72 -4.64 -11.15
C TRP A 106 7.53 -4.35 -10.26
N MET A 107 6.43 -5.07 -10.48
CA MET A 107 5.21 -4.92 -9.68
C MET A 107 4.52 -6.25 -9.48
N THR A 108 3.70 -6.33 -8.40
CA THR A 108 2.74 -7.39 -8.20
C THR A 108 1.55 -6.82 -7.44
N PHE A 109 0.36 -7.37 -7.68
CA PHE A 109 -0.90 -6.80 -7.18
C PHE A 109 -1.60 -7.78 -6.25
N PHE A 110 -2.23 -7.21 -5.21
CA PHE A 110 -3.01 -7.99 -4.25
C PHE A 110 -4.19 -7.14 -3.76
N THR A 111 -5.05 -7.74 -2.94
CA THR A 111 -6.19 -7.04 -2.39
C THR A 111 -6.19 -7.13 -0.87
N ASP A 112 -6.81 -6.12 -0.24
CA ASP A 112 -7.10 -6.16 1.19
C ASP A 112 -8.41 -6.92 1.43
N PRO A 113 -8.85 -7.09 2.70
CA PRO A 113 -10.10 -7.82 3.00
C PRO A 113 -11.36 -7.25 2.36
N ASP A 114 -11.34 -5.98 1.98
CA ASP A 114 -12.49 -5.32 1.32
C ASP A 114 -12.37 -5.33 -0.20
N GLY A 115 -11.35 -5.96 -0.75
CA GLY A 115 -11.13 -6.00 -2.19
C GLY A 115 -10.46 -4.76 -2.74
N ASN A 116 -9.94 -3.88 -1.89
CA ASN A 116 -9.17 -2.73 -2.36
C ASN A 116 -7.90 -3.20 -3.04
N ASN A 117 -7.57 -2.61 -4.18
CA ASN A 117 -6.36 -2.96 -4.92
C ASN A 117 -5.14 -2.32 -4.30
N LEU A 118 -4.15 -3.13 -4.02
CA LEU A 118 -2.86 -2.71 -3.49
C LEU A 118 -1.77 -3.33 -4.35
N ALA A 119 -0.58 -2.79 -4.27
CA ALA A 119 0.54 -3.32 -5.05
C ALA A 119 1.86 -3.18 -4.31
N LEU A 120 2.77 -4.05 -4.64
CA LEU A 120 4.19 -3.87 -4.34
C LEU A 120 4.88 -3.39 -5.60
N MET A 121 5.84 -2.50 -5.47
CA MET A 121 6.67 -2.06 -6.57
C MET A 121 8.13 -2.00 -6.14
N ALA A 122 9.02 -2.26 -7.06
CA ALA A 122 10.45 -2.13 -6.83
C ALA A 122 11.13 -1.65 -8.10
N GLU A 123 12.04 -0.71 -7.94
CA GLU A 123 12.92 -0.29 -9.03
C GLU A 123 14.30 -0.87 -8.75
N ARG A 124 14.79 -1.69 -9.68
CA ARG A 124 16.11 -2.31 -9.55
C ARG A 124 17.10 -1.60 -10.46
N PRO A 125 18.14 -0.96 -9.89
CA PRO A 125 19.22 -0.43 -10.72
C PRO A 125 19.86 -1.55 -11.53
N MET A 126 20.25 -1.29 -12.76
CA MET A 126 20.85 -2.32 -13.62
C MET A 126 22.12 -2.93 -13.02
N SER A 127 22.81 -2.19 -12.17
CA SER A 127 23.98 -2.70 -11.43
C SER A 127 23.63 -3.82 -10.45
N GLN A 128 22.33 -3.97 -10.09
CA GLN A 128 21.83 -5.02 -9.18
C GLN A 128 21.10 -6.13 -9.93
N VAL A 129 20.91 -5.97 -11.23
CA VAL A 129 20.22 -7.00 -12.04
C VAL A 129 21.24 -8.04 -12.43
N VAL A 130 20.99 -9.28 -12.05
CA VAL A 130 21.83 -10.42 -12.44
C VAL A 130 21.25 -10.95 -13.73
N GLY A 131 22.01 -10.79 -14.79
CA GLY A 131 21.60 -11.18 -16.14
C GLY A 131 21.52 -12.67 -16.35
#